data_40c297dadfc1bbc1095609542d14381a
#
_entry.id   40c297dadfc1bbc1095609542d14381a
#
_cell.length_a   1.000
_cell.length_b   1.000
_cell.length_c   1.000
_cell.angle_alpha   90.00
_cell.angle_beta   90.00
_cell.angle_gamma   90.00
#
_symmetry.space_group_name_H-M   'P 1'
#
loop_
_entity.id
_entity.type
_entity.pdbx_description
1 polymer ?
#
loop_
_entity_poly.entity_id
_entity_poly.type
_entity_poly.pdbx_seq_one_letter_code
_entity_poly.pdbx_strand_id
1 'polypeptide(L)'
;MESELYVFNGRYRLFIQFNYPEGTKNEKIFLLHVATNNTPVRAWGNNGESLFTDLGKGDPYTIGTGDFTIGSPASAKNVIAVGAYATRICPVNVDGGTSYWPGNSLGELTSFSSVGPTVDNRMKPDITAPGLWVASSYNSFYLEGETGEGDKVYQARYSTFNGHRYPWGYMSGTPMACPFVTGSIALWLQANPTLSPDDIKDVFSRTSVQDKPLSYPNKQWGWGKIDVYKGLLDILGIPTSTENVFEEAPQEAVSIYASGTKGSFHVRWAEVPSSFSIHVYDASGRHLYEKKVGLPASVDYAVSLGNVQPGVYFIRIDTAEGTVERKIRL
;
A
#
# COMPACT_ATOMS: atom_id res chain seq x y z
N MET A 1 -25.94 22.03 22.30
CA MET A 1 -25.06 21.10 23.02
C MET A 1 -25.95 19.93 23.44
N GLU A 2 -25.61 18.76 23.01
CA GLU A 2 -26.37 17.54 23.29
C GLU A 2 -25.46 16.55 24.02
N SER A 3 -26.01 15.85 25.02
CA SER A 3 -25.29 14.78 25.71
C SER A 3 -26.10 13.50 25.66
N GLU A 4 -25.44 12.41 25.35
CA GLU A 4 -26.05 11.08 25.31
C GLU A 4 -25.16 10.04 25.99
N LEU A 5 -25.77 9.01 26.56
CA LEU A 5 -25.06 7.83 26.98
C LEU A 5 -24.79 6.96 25.74
N TYR A 6 -23.51 6.81 25.39
CA TYR A 6 -23.15 5.99 24.25
C TYR A 6 -23.28 4.49 24.58
N VAL A 7 -24.32 3.88 24.07
CA VAL A 7 -24.75 2.50 24.44
C VAL A 7 -23.70 1.42 24.22
N PHE A 8 -22.78 1.62 23.28
CA PHE A 8 -21.76 0.60 22.97
C PHE A 8 -20.62 0.51 23.99
N ASN A 9 -20.36 1.54 24.77
CA ASN A 9 -19.27 1.53 25.74
C ASN A 9 -19.65 2.08 27.13
N GLY A 10 -20.90 2.44 27.34
CA GLY A 10 -21.41 2.95 28.61
C GLY A 10 -20.83 4.30 29.07
N ARG A 11 -20.22 5.06 28.16
CA ARG A 11 -19.63 6.37 28.45
C ARG A 11 -20.53 7.47 27.94
N TYR A 12 -20.54 8.61 28.62
CA TYR A 12 -21.24 9.80 28.11
C TYR A 12 -20.46 10.40 26.97
N ARG A 13 -21.20 10.74 25.91
CA ARG A 13 -20.73 11.50 24.75
C ARG A 13 -21.36 12.89 24.81
N LEU A 14 -20.52 13.92 24.71
CA LEU A 14 -20.96 15.30 24.55
C LEU A 14 -20.66 15.74 23.14
N PHE A 15 -21.69 16.14 22.42
CA PHE A 15 -21.59 16.70 21.09
C PHE A 15 -21.75 18.21 21.17
N ILE A 16 -20.74 18.96 20.72
CA ILE A 16 -20.76 20.42 20.68
C ILE A 16 -20.65 20.85 19.22
N GLN A 17 -21.69 21.49 18.73
CA GLN A 17 -21.73 22.04 17.37
C GLN A 17 -21.76 23.55 17.44
N PHE A 18 -20.89 24.20 16.68
CA PHE A 18 -20.86 25.64 16.49
C PHE A 18 -21.35 25.95 15.09
N ASN A 19 -22.46 26.64 14.97
CA ASN A 19 -23.03 27.11 13.70
C ASN A 19 -22.62 28.55 13.46
N TYR A 20 -22.09 28.83 12.28
CA TYR A 20 -21.74 30.18 11.84
C TYR A 20 -22.70 30.64 10.76
N PRO A 21 -23.02 31.96 10.71
CA PRO A 21 -23.72 32.55 9.57
C PRO A 21 -22.91 32.34 8.28
N GLU A 22 -23.58 32.01 7.18
CA GLU A 22 -22.96 31.97 5.87
C GLU A 22 -22.19 33.24 5.54
N GLY A 23 -21.00 33.13 4.96
CA GLY A 23 -20.17 34.25 4.54
C GLY A 23 -19.18 34.78 5.59
N THR A 24 -19.10 34.21 6.79
CA THR A 24 -18.04 34.52 7.75
C THR A 24 -16.73 33.85 7.36
N LYS A 25 -15.80 34.60 6.75
CA LYS A 25 -14.48 34.10 6.32
C LYS A 25 -13.39 34.14 7.41
N ASN A 26 -13.70 34.57 8.62
CA ASN A 26 -12.71 34.71 9.68
C ASN A 26 -12.63 33.45 10.52
N GLU A 27 -11.41 32.93 10.67
CA GLU A 27 -11.11 31.90 11.65
C GLU A 27 -11.58 32.37 13.04
N LYS A 28 -12.35 31.50 13.71
CA LYS A 28 -12.79 31.78 15.09
C LYS A 28 -12.15 30.77 16.01
N ILE A 29 -11.60 31.27 17.09
CA ILE A 29 -10.95 30.50 18.12
C ILE A 29 -11.88 30.40 19.31
N PHE A 30 -12.09 29.18 19.80
CA PHE A 30 -12.87 28.92 20.99
C PHE A 30 -11.97 28.30 22.05
N LEU A 31 -12.13 28.77 23.27
CA LEU A 31 -11.52 28.14 24.42
C LEU A 31 -12.44 27.02 24.91
N LEU A 32 -12.01 25.78 24.76
CA LEU A 32 -12.66 24.62 25.38
C LEU A 32 -12.04 24.40 26.77
N HIS A 33 -12.77 24.80 27.82
CA HIS A 33 -12.38 24.52 29.20
C HIS A 33 -13.13 23.28 29.71
N VAL A 34 -12.39 22.23 30.03
CA VAL A 34 -12.94 20.97 30.56
C VAL A 34 -12.50 20.83 32.00
N ALA A 35 -13.45 20.93 32.93
CA ALA A 35 -13.21 20.69 34.36
C ALA A 35 -13.75 19.31 34.74
N THR A 36 -12.90 18.46 35.31
CA THR A 36 -13.29 17.11 35.74
C THR A 36 -12.72 16.80 37.12
N ASN A 37 -13.42 15.95 37.85
CA ASN A 37 -12.92 15.41 39.14
C ASN A 37 -12.05 14.15 38.86
N ASN A 38 -10.87 14.32 38.27
CA ASN A 38 -9.96 13.24 37.85
C ASN A 38 -10.56 12.23 36.83
N THR A 39 -11.63 12.58 36.17
CA THR A 39 -12.22 11.74 35.11
C THR A 39 -11.53 12.04 33.79
N PRO A 40 -10.94 11.03 33.13
CA PRO A 40 -10.32 11.22 31.82
C PRO A 40 -11.36 11.67 30.80
N VAL A 41 -11.07 12.76 30.08
CA VAL A 41 -11.88 13.26 28.98
C VAL A 41 -11.05 13.25 27.72
N ARG A 42 -11.67 12.82 26.62
CA ARG A 42 -11.10 12.88 25.29
C ARG A 42 -11.97 13.77 24.40
N ALA A 43 -11.37 14.62 23.62
CA ALA A 43 -12.05 15.47 22.67
C ALA A 43 -11.50 15.23 21.27
N TRP A 44 -12.35 15.25 20.26
CA TRP A 44 -11.99 15.14 18.85
C TRP A 44 -12.55 16.33 18.08
N GLY A 45 -11.76 16.88 17.17
CA GLY A 45 -12.23 17.80 16.14
C GLY A 45 -12.94 17.05 15.02
N ASN A 46 -13.89 17.68 14.36
CA ASN A 46 -14.64 17.06 13.28
C ASN A 46 -13.98 17.31 11.92
N ASN A 47 -13.60 16.24 11.22
CA ASN A 47 -13.23 16.17 9.79
C ASN A 47 -12.30 17.27 9.26
N GLY A 48 -11.36 17.74 10.06
CA GLY A 48 -10.38 18.76 9.63
C GLY A 48 -10.90 20.19 9.57
N GLU A 49 -12.17 20.43 9.89
CA GLU A 49 -12.75 21.78 9.99
C GLU A 49 -12.46 22.45 11.33
N SER A 50 -12.08 21.67 12.34
CA SER A 50 -11.70 22.16 13.67
C SER A 50 -10.39 21.51 14.12
N LEU A 51 -9.41 22.35 14.42
CA LEU A 51 -8.10 21.92 14.91
C LEU A 51 -7.94 22.38 16.36
N PHE A 52 -7.32 21.54 17.17
CA PHE A 52 -6.83 21.96 18.48
C PHE A 52 -5.54 22.77 18.31
N THR A 53 -5.43 23.86 19.02
CA THR A 53 -4.23 24.70 19.03
C THR A 53 -3.95 25.23 20.43
N ASP A 54 -2.69 25.33 20.77
CA ASP A 54 -2.22 26.00 21.99
C ASP A 54 -1.95 27.50 21.78
N LEU A 55 -2.14 28.00 20.54
CA LEU A 55 -1.83 29.37 20.14
C LEU A 55 -0.38 29.78 20.42
N GLY A 56 0.55 28.82 20.48
CA GLY A 56 1.95 29.05 20.86
C GLY A 56 2.17 29.35 22.33
N LYS A 57 1.19 29.10 23.21
CA LYS A 57 1.27 29.41 24.64
C LYS A 57 1.78 28.25 25.50
N GLY A 58 1.74 27.01 24.97
CA GLY A 58 2.13 25.83 25.73
C GLY A 58 1.18 25.50 26.88
N ASP A 59 1.69 24.79 27.91
CA ASP A 59 0.90 24.37 29.07
C ASP A 59 0.17 25.54 29.76
N PRO A 60 -1.13 25.42 30.13
CA PRO A 60 -2.00 24.23 30.05
C PRO A 60 -2.71 23.98 28.69
N TYR A 61 -2.36 24.71 27.66
CA TYR A 61 -2.95 24.56 26.33
C TYR A 61 -2.27 23.43 25.57
N THR A 62 -3.00 22.77 24.66
CA THR A 62 -2.47 21.66 23.86
C THR A 62 -2.98 21.70 22.45
N ILE A 63 -2.11 21.39 21.50
CA ILE A 63 -2.45 21.19 20.10
C ILE A 63 -3.13 19.83 19.84
N GLY A 64 -3.25 19.00 20.85
CA GLY A 64 -3.74 17.64 20.70
C GLY A 64 -2.68 16.69 20.12
N THR A 65 -3.08 15.46 19.86
CA THR A 65 -2.26 14.42 19.21
C THR A 65 -3.01 13.78 18.07
N GLY A 66 -2.31 13.08 17.17
CA GLY A 66 -2.94 12.25 16.13
C GLY A 66 -3.49 10.93 16.67
N ASP A 67 -3.32 10.63 17.97
CA ASP A 67 -3.72 9.37 18.57
C ASP A 67 -5.25 9.26 18.69
N PHE A 68 -5.75 8.02 18.78
CA PHE A 68 -7.17 7.72 18.95
C PHE A 68 -8.08 8.23 17.83
N THR A 69 -7.55 8.34 16.60
CA THR A 69 -8.29 8.83 15.43
C THR A 69 -8.91 7.71 14.60
N ILE A 70 -8.76 6.45 14.99
CA ILE A 70 -9.44 5.32 14.34
C ILE A 70 -10.95 5.42 14.54
N GLY A 71 -11.65 5.78 13.49
CA GLY A 71 -13.10 5.98 13.48
C GLY A 71 -13.90 4.68 13.35
N SER A 72 -15.23 4.80 13.46
CA SER A 72 -16.18 3.70 13.15
C SER A 72 -16.35 3.61 11.62
N PRO A 73 -16.46 2.39 11.04
CA PRO A 73 -16.54 1.07 11.71
C PRO A 73 -15.18 0.42 12.00
N ALA A 74 -14.04 1.01 11.60
CA ALA A 74 -12.70 0.42 11.73
C ALA A 74 -12.30 0.14 13.20
N SER A 75 -12.90 0.84 14.15
CA SER A 75 -12.70 0.62 15.60
C SER A 75 -13.43 -0.61 16.15
N ALA A 76 -14.24 -1.31 15.37
CA ALA A 76 -14.92 -2.54 15.83
C ALA A 76 -13.92 -3.67 16.09
N LYS A 77 -14.31 -4.64 16.96
CA LYS A 77 -13.38 -5.70 17.43
C LYS A 77 -12.94 -6.64 16.32
N ASN A 78 -13.89 -7.14 15.53
CA ASN A 78 -13.66 -8.19 14.53
C ASN A 78 -13.50 -7.63 13.11
N VAL A 79 -13.17 -6.35 12.98
CA VAL A 79 -12.93 -5.67 11.71
C VAL A 79 -11.43 -5.48 11.51
N ILE A 80 -10.96 -5.67 10.31
CA ILE A 80 -9.60 -5.35 9.91
C ILE A 80 -9.55 -3.85 9.55
N ALA A 81 -8.83 -3.08 10.35
CA ALA A 81 -8.62 -1.65 10.13
C ALA A 81 -7.37 -1.43 9.27
N VAL A 82 -7.52 -0.64 8.22
CA VAL A 82 -6.46 -0.42 7.23
C VAL A 82 -5.99 1.02 7.28
N GLY A 83 -4.69 1.22 7.53
CA GLY A 83 -4.01 2.50 7.34
C GLY A 83 -3.55 2.70 5.89
N ALA A 84 -3.10 3.90 5.56
CA ALA A 84 -2.71 4.26 4.21
C ALA A 84 -1.25 4.72 4.13
N TYR A 85 -0.48 4.19 3.17
CA TYR A 85 0.83 4.70 2.83
C TYR A 85 0.91 5.14 1.36
N ALA A 86 1.91 5.95 1.01
CA ALA A 86 2.04 6.52 -0.31
C ALA A 86 2.91 5.64 -1.22
N THR A 87 2.35 5.18 -2.34
CA THR A 87 3.09 4.54 -3.45
C THR A 87 3.26 5.48 -4.64
N ARG A 88 2.58 6.63 -4.61
CA ARG A 88 2.65 7.66 -5.63
C ARG A 88 2.43 9.03 -4.97
N ILE A 89 3.25 10.01 -5.31
CA ILE A 89 3.16 11.37 -4.73
C ILE A 89 2.88 12.45 -5.78
N CYS A 90 3.15 12.16 -7.05
CA CYS A 90 2.96 13.09 -8.15
C CYS A 90 2.41 12.33 -9.37
N PRO A 91 1.09 12.07 -9.43
CA PRO A 91 0.49 11.44 -10.59
C PRO A 91 0.46 12.39 -11.78
N VAL A 92 0.50 11.81 -12.97
CA VAL A 92 0.29 12.51 -14.24
C VAL A 92 -1.11 12.15 -14.76
N ASN A 93 -1.92 13.14 -15.11
CA ASN A 93 -3.23 12.92 -15.70
C ASN A 93 -3.15 12.74 -17.23
N VAL A 94 -4.28 12.47 -17.86
CA VAL A 94 -4.37 12.25 -19.32
C VAL A 94 -3.93 13.46 -20.15
N ASP A 95 -4.00 14.65 -19.61
CA ASP A 95 -3.64 15.92 -20.25
C ASP A 95 -2.19 16.33 -19.99
N GLY A 96 -1.42 15.48 -19.31
CA GLY A 96 -0.02 15.75 -18.93
C GLY A 96 0.13 16.62 -17.69
N GLY A 97 -0.97 17.04 -17.05
CA GLY A 97 -0.96 17.78 -15.79
C GLY A 97 -0.51 16.90 -14.62
N THR A 98 0.19 17.51 -13.66
CA THR A 98 0.62 16.83 -12.44
C THR A 98 -0.10 17.40 -11.22
N SER A 99 -0.31 16.58 -10.20
CA SER A 99 -0.83 17.01 -8.91
C SER A 99 0.08 16.51 -7.79
N TYR A 100 0.24 17.33 -6.78
CA TYR A 100 1.06 17.00 -5.61
C TYR A 100 0.27 17.25 -4.34
N TRP A 101 0.33 16.31 -3.41
CA TRP A 101 -0.27 16.49 -2.09
C TRP A 101 0.85 16.71 -1.06
N PRO A 102 1.00 17.93 -0.54
CA PRO A 102 2.05 18.28 0.42
C PRO A 102 2.03 17.38 1.67
N GLY A 103 3.20 17.21 2.28
CA GLY A 103 3.33 16.43 3.51
C GLY A 103 3.33 14.91 3.33
N ASN A 104 3.41 14.41 2.08
CA ASN A 104 3.50 12.98 1.80
C ASN A 104 4.80 12.63 1.08
N SER A 105 5.38 11.49 1.42
CA SER A 105 6.60 10.94 0.80
C SER A 105 6.38 9.48 0.39
N LEU A 106 7.08 9.04 -0.67
CA LEU A 106 6.99 7.65 -1.14
C LEU A 106 7.40 6.67 -0.04
N GLY A 107 6.58 5.63 0.13
CA GLY A 107 6.81 4.60 1.13
C GLY A 107 6.48 5.02 2.56
N GLU A 108 6.09 6.28 2.80
CA GLU A 108 5.72 6.80 4.11
C GLU A 108 4.21 6.74 4.35
N LEU A 109 3.81 6.75 5.63
CA LEU A 109 2.42 6.87 6.02
C LEU A 109 1.86 8.19 5.50
N THR A 110 0.64 8.16 4.97
CA THR A 110 0.01 9.40 4.49
C THR A 110 -0.43 10.28 5.65
N SER A 111 -0.42 11.60 5.44
CA SER A 111 -0.78 12.59 6.46
C SER A 111 -2.23 12.43 6.98
N PHE A 112 -3.10 11.82 6.19
CA PHE A 112 -4.51 11.57 6.54
C PHE A 112 -4.76 10.18 7.18
N SER A 113 -3.75 9.31 7.25
CA SER A 113 -3.93 7.98 7.85
C SER A 113 -4.18 8.11 9.35
N SER A 114 -5.33 7.62 9.80
CA SER A 114 -5.68 7.61 11.22
C SER A 114 -4.70 6.79 12.04
N VAL A 115 -4.47 7.23 13.27
CA VAL A 115 -3.52 6.64 14.22
C VAL A 115 -4.28 6.08 15.42
N GLY A 116 -3.90 4.90 15.83
CA GLY A 116 -4.42 4.25 17.03
C GLY A 116 -3.82 4.80 18.34
N PRO A 117 -4.01 4.05 19.43
CA PRO A 117 -4.89 2.91 19.56
C PRO A 117 -6.38 3.31 19.49
N THR A 118 -7.29 2.34 19.56
CA THR A 118 -8.71 2.64 19.78
C THR A 118 -8.93 3.18 21.20
N VAL A 119 -10.10 3.78 21.45
CA VAL A 119 -10.42 4.38 22.76
C VAL A 119 -10.34 3.38 23.92
N ASP A 120 -10.54 2.10 23.65
CA ASP A 120 -10.40 0.97 24.58
C ASP A 120 -9.00 0.33 24.55
N ASN A 121 -8.01 1.05 23.99
CA ASN A 121 -6.59 0.69 23.93
C ASN A 121 -6.26 -0.57 23.09
N ARG A 122 -7.13 -0.99 22.18
CA ARG A 122 -6.74 -2.02 21.20
C ARG A 122 -5.82 -1.45 20.14
N MET A 123 -4.82 -2.24 19.75
CA MET A 123 -3.93 -1.87 18.66
C MET A 123 -4.69 -1.82 17.34
N LYS A 124 -4.67 -0.69 16.68
CA LYS A 124 -5.18 -0.39 15.34
C LYS A 124 -4.32 0.73 14.73
N PRO A 125 -4.19 0.80 13.39
CA PRO A 125 -4.74 -0.14 12.39
C PRO A 125 -4.13 -1.54 12.52
N ASP A 126 -4.71 -2.55 11.85
CA ASP A 126 -4.11 -3.89 11.81
C ASP A 126 -3.00 -3.98 10.76
N ILE A 127 -3.15 -3.26 9.64
CA ILE A 127 -2.27 -3.32 8.48
C ILE A 127 -2.30 -1.98 7.72
N THR A 128 -1.32 -1.73 6.85
CA THR A 128 -1.36 -0.60 5.91
C THR A 128 -1.28 -1.08 4.45
N ALA A 129 -1.89 -0.30 3.55
CA ALA A 129 -1.89 -0.54 2.12
C ALA A 129 -1.79 0.78 1.34
N PRO A 130 -1.54 0.75 0.01
CA PRO A 130 -1.51 1.95 -0.82
C PRO A 130 -2.80 2.75 -0.76
N GLY A 131 -2.73 4.04 -0.36
CA GLY A 131 -3.91 4.88 -0.22
C GLY A 131 -3.79 6.28 -0.81
N LEU A 132 -2.64 6.67 -1.37
CA LEU A 132 -2.45 7.97 -2.00
C LEU A 132 -2.38 7.83 -3.52
N TRP A 133 -3.22 8.59 -4.23
CA TRP A 133 -3.29 8.61 -5.69
C TRP A 133 -3.47 7.20 -6.29
N VAL A 134 -4.41 6.46 -5.75
CA VAL A 134 -4.78 5.13 -6.25
C VAL A 134 -5.65 5.28 -7.49
N ALA A 135 -5.22 4.67 -8.59
CA ALA A 135 -5.99 4.68 -9.83
C ALA A 135 -7.03 3.55 -9.82
N SER A 136 -8.28 3.87 -10.11
CA SER A 136 -9.36 2.90 -10.24
C SER A 136 -10.35 3.32 -11.33
N SER A 137 -11.22 2.39 -11.74
CA SER A 137 -12.26 2.64 -12.72
C SER A 137 -13.35 3.55 -12.17
N TYR A 138 -13.86 4.44 -13.03
CA TYR A 138 -15.01 5.29 -12.74
C TYR A 138 -16.16 4.96 -13.68
N ASN A 139 -17.35 5.27 -13.23
CA ASN A 139 -18.56 5.16 -14.04
C ASN A 139 -18.55 6.24 -15.13
N SER A 140 -18.87 5.86 -16.39
CA SER A 140 -18.98 6.80 -17.50
C SER A 140 -20.02 7.90 -17.26
N PHE A 141 -21.15 7.56 -16.65
CA PHE A 141 -22.21 8.52 -16.34
C PHE A 141 -21.79 9.59 -15.33
N TYR A 142 -20.82 9.32 -14.49
CA TYR A 142 -20.28 10.32 -13.58
C TYR A 142 -19.54 11.45 -14.32
N LEU A 143 -18.87 11.13 -15.44
CA LEU A 143 -18.22 12.14 -16.30
C LEU A 143 -19.21 12.88 -17.21
N GLU A 144 -20.26 12.18 -17.65
CA GLU A 144 -21.23 12.67 -18.62
C GLU A 144 -22.42 13.35 -17.93
N GLY A 145 -22.51 13.26 -16.59
CA GLY A 145 -23.61 13.80 -15.81
C GLY A 145 -23.66 15.33 -15.80
N GLU A 146 -24.87 15.89 -15.73
CA GLU A 146 -25.14 17.32 -15.72
C GLU A 146 -24.63 18.07 -14.46
N THR A 147 -24.08 17.34 -13.49
CA THR A 147 -23.66 17.91 -12.20
C THR A 147 -22.30 18.61 -12.21
N GLY A 148 -21.55 18.52 -13.31
CA GLY A 148 -20.19 19.08 -13.41
C GLY A 148 -19.15 18.40 -12.51
N GLU A 149 -19.54 17.35 -11.79
CA GLU A 149 -18.63 16.61 -10.90
C GLU A 149 -17.56 15.81 -11.68
N GLY A 150 -17.83 15.48 -12.95
CA GLY A 150 -16.89 14.80 -13.84
C GLY A 150 -15.57 15.54 -14.02
N ASP A 151 -15.60 16.88 -13.99
CA ASP A 151 -14.40 17.72 -14.10
C ASP A 151 -13.49 17.63 -12.87
N LYS A 152 -14.01 17.14 -11.74
CA LYS A 152 -13.25 16.94 -10.50
C LYS A 152 -12.46 15.64 -10.50
N VAL A 153 -12.73 14.72 -11.45
CA VAL A 153 -11.99 13.47 -11.54
C VAL A 153 -10.63 13.71 -12.16
N TYR A 154 -9.59 13.53 -11.36
CA TYR A 154 -8.21 13.56 -11.86
C TYR A 154 -7.94 12.29 -12.67
N GLN A 155 -8.19 12.34 -13.99
CA GLN A 155 -8.17 11.17 -14.85
C GLN A 155 -6.75 10.70 -15.12
N ALA A 156 -6.46 9.45 -14.79
CA ALA A 156 -5.21 8.80 -15.13
C ALA A 156 -5.19 8.34 -16.60
N ARG A 157 -6.32 7.85 -17.07
CA ARG A 157 -6.52 7.23 -18.40
C ARG A 157 -8.01 7.12 -18.69
N TYR A 158 -8.36 6.92 -19.95
CA TYR A 158 -9.71 6.49 -20.33
C TYR A 158 -9.68 5.50 -21.49
N SER A 159 -10.74 4.73 -21.63
CA SER A 159 -11.09 3.96 -22.84
C SER A 159 -12.42 4.43 -23.38
N THR A 160 -12.66 4.24 -24.67
CA THR A 160 -13.94 4.57 -25.32
C THR A 160 -14.59 3.29 -25.81
N PHE A 161 -15.87 3.10 -25.49
CA PHE A 161 -16.68 1.99 -25.96
C PHE A 161 -18.11 2.47 -26.21
N ASN A 162 -18.69 2.12 -27.35
CA ASN A 162 -20.05 2.55 -27.75
C ASN A 162 -20.32 4.06 -27.62
N GLY A 163 -19.33 4.91 -27.90
CA GLY A 163 -19.45 6.35 -27.79
C GLY A 163 -19.31 6.93 -26.39
N HIS A 164 -19.19 6.10 -25.35
CA HIS A 164 -19.01 6.51 -23.97
C HIS A 164 -17.56 6.43 -23.54
N ARG A 165 -17.13 7.35 -22.65
CA ARG A 165 -15.80 7.36 -22.03
C ARG A 165 -15.87 6.64 -20.69
N TYR A 166 -14.97 5.67 -20.50
CA TYR A 166 -14.79 4.93 -19.25
C TYR A 166 -13.45 5.31 -18.65
N PRO A 167 -13.43 6.23 -17.68
CA PRO A 167 -12.20 6.75 -17.13
C PRO A 167 -11.63 5.86 -16.02
N TRP A 168 -10.33 5.97 -15.88
CA TRP A 168 -9.59 5.58 -14.68
C TRP A 168 -9.17 6.85 -13.97
N GLY A 169 -9.64 7.06 -12.77
CA GLY A 169 -9.35 8.27 -11.99
C GLY A 169 -8.49 7.97 -10.78
N TYR A 170 -7.78 8.97 -10.33
CA TYR A 170 -7.01 8.92 -9.09
C TYR A 170 -7.86 9.36 -7.91
N MET A 171 -7.81 8.59 -6.83
CA MET A 171 -8.35 8.98 -5.53
C MET A 171 -7.33 8.74 -4.41
N SER A 172 -7.52 9.43 -3.30
CA SER A 172 -6.67 9.32 -2.12
C SER A 172 -7.52 9.18 -0.86
N GLY A 173 -7.07 8.35 0.06
CA GLY A 173 -7.73 8.09 1.33
C GLY A 173 -7.46 6.67 1.85
N THR A 174 -7.71 6.45 3.13
CA THR A 174 -7.78 5.09 3.70
C THR A 174 -8.88 4.24 3.06
N PRO A 175 -10.02 4.81 2.56
CA PRO A 175 -10.98 4.04 1.74
C PRO A 175 -10.40 3.45 0.47
N MET A 176 -9.30 4.01 -0.09
CA MET A 176 -8.61 3.46 -1.26
C MET A 176 -7.63 2.35 -0.87
N ALA A 177 -7.08 2.39 0.33
CA ALA A 177 -6.24 1.33 0.86
C ALA A 177 -7.06 0.08 1.25
N CYS A 178 -8.27 0.27 1.75
CA CYS A 178 -9.15 -0.80 2.23
C CYS A 178 -9.46 -1.86 1.14
N PRO A 179 -9.89 -1.52 -0.09
CA PRO A 179 -10.16 -2.51 -1.14
C PRO A 179 -8.92 -3.28 -1.57
N PHE A 180 -7.73 -2.70 -1.43
CA PHE A 180 -6.47 -3.41 -1.66
C PHE A 180 -6.33 -4.61 -0.71
N VAL A 181 -6.55 -4.38 0.57
CA VAL A 181 -6.53 -5.43 1.60
C VAL A 181 -7.69 -6.40 1.40
N THR A 182 -8.89 -5.92 1.08
CA THR A 182 -10.06 -6.76 0.82
C THR A 182 -9.83 -7.72 -0.34
N GLY A 183 -9.28 -7.23 -1.46
CA GLY A 183 -8.93 -8.05 -2.62
C GLY A 183 -7.84 -9.08 -2.29
N SER A 184 -6.86 -8.70 -1.48
CA SER A 184 -5.81 -9.61 -1.01
C SER A 184 -6.38 -10.74 -0.16
N ILE A 185 -7.26 -10.41 0.77
CA ILE A 185 -7.93 -11.40 1.62
C ILE A 185 -8.85 -12.30 0.80
N ALA A 186 -9.51 -11.79 -0.24
CA ALA A 186 -10.32 -12.62 -1.15
C ALA A 186 -9.47 -13.68 -1.86
N LEU A 187 -8.26 -13.33 -2.31
CA LEU A 187 -7.31 -14.30 -2.88
C LEU A 187 -6.85 -15.34 -1.84
N TRP A 188 -6.61 -14.90 -0.61
CA TRP A 188 -6.22 -15.77 0.49
C TRP A 188 -7.34 -16.73 0.90
N LEU A 189 -8.59 -16.27 0.92
CA LEU A 189 -9.75 -17.11 1.15
C LEU A 189 -10.04 -18.08 0.01
N GLN A 190 -9.65 -17.75 -1.23
CA GLN A 190 -9.68 -18.70 -2.34
C GLN A 190 -8.68 -19.85 -2.11
N ALA A 191 -7.52 -19.57 -1.54
CA ALA A 191 -6.53 -20.59 -1.19
C ALA A 191 -6.92 -21.41 0.06
N ASN A 192 -7.53 -20.74 1.06
CA ASN A 192 -8.04 -21.38 2.27
C ASN A 192 -9.33 -20.70 2.75
N PRO A 193 -10.51 -21.25 2.41
CA PRO A 193 -11.81 -20.64 2.73
C PRO A 193 -12.20 -20.68 4.22
N THR A 194 -11.39 -21.33 5.07
CA THR A 194 -11.69 -21.45 6.51
C THR A 194 -11.03 -20.36 7.37
N LEU A 195 -10.26 -19.45 6.76
CA LEU A 195 -9.58 -18.38 7.49
C LEU A 195 -10.57 -17.46 8.21
N SER A 196 -10.37 -17.32 9.51
CA SER A 196 -11.06 -16.34 10.35
C SER A 196 -10.39 -14.96 10.27
N PRO A 197 -11.02 -13.87 10.73
CA PRO A 197 -10.38 -12.56 10.84
C PRO A 197 -9.11 -12.57 11.70
N ASP A 198 -9.01 -13.43 12.69
CA ASP A 198 -7.82 -13.54 13.53
C ASP A 198 -6.70 -14.29 12.80
N ASP A 199 -7.01 -15.35 12.05
CA ASP A 199 -6.03 -16.02 11.18
C ASP A 199 -5.44 -15.04 10.15
N ILE A 200 -6.25 -14.15 9.58
CA ILE A 200 -5.78 -13.10 8.66
C ILE A 200 -4.80 -12.14 9.37
N LYS A 201 -5.08 -11.75 10.60
CA LYS A 201 -4.16 -10.89 11.38
C LYS A 201 -2.85 -11.62 11.70
N ASP A 202 -2.91 -12.92 11.94
CA ASP A 202 -1.72 -13.75 12.13
C ASP A 202 -0.88 -13.83 10.85
N VAL A 203 -1.52 -13.94 9.67
CA VAL A 203 -0.82 -13.83 8.37
C VAL A 203 -0.13 -12.46 8.27
N PHE A 204 -0.81 -11.35 8.61
CA PHE A 204 -0.17 -10.03 8.61
C PHE A 204 1.07 -10.01 9.51
N SER A 205 0.99 -10.59 10.70
CA SER A 205 2.10 -10.58 11.66
C SER A 205 3.36 -11.27 11.13
N ARG A 206 3.19 -12.32 10.33
CA ARG A 206 4.28 -13.12 9.78
C ARG A 206 4.83 -12.61 8.45
N THR A 207 3.98 -11.93 7.65
CA THR A 207 4.30 -11.69 6.23
C THR A 207 4.42 -10.22 5.83
N SER A 208 3.94 -9.28 6.65
CA SER A 208 3.98 -7.85 6.32
C SER A 208 5.39 -7.30 6.21
N VAL A 209 5.57 -6.33 5.33
CA VAL A 209 6.84 -5.63 5.17
C VAL A 209 7.01 -4.61 6.29
N GLN A 210 8.05 -4.79 7.09
CA GLN A 210 8.43 -3.98 8.26
C GLN A 210 9.73 -3.22 7.96
N ASP A 211 9.65 -2.27 7.02
CA ASP A 211 10.81 -1.55 6.47
C ASP A 211 11.16 -0.26 7.23
N LYS A 212 10.52 -0.01 8.37
CA LYS A 212 10.83 1.13 9.24
C LYS A 212 11.55 0.67 10.51
N PRO A 213 12.42 1.49 11.09
CA PRO A 213 13.11 1.18 12.35
C PRO A 213 12.18 1.35 13.56
N LEU A 214 11.05 0.63 13.55
CA LEU A 214 9.99 0.68 14.55
C LEU A 214 9.66 -0.72 15.06
N SER A 215 9.13 -0.80 16.28
CA SER A 215 8.54 -2.05 16.76
C SER A 215 7.17 -2.29 16.10
N TYR A 216 6.87 -3.52 15.77
CA TYR A 216 5.60 -3.94 15.20
C TYR A 216 4.89 -4.97 16.09
N PRO A 217 3.55 -4.96 16.21
CA PRO A 217 2.66 -3.97 15.61
C PRO A 217 2.77 -2.62 16.34
N ASN A 218 2.41 -1.53 15.65
CA ASN A 218 2.34 -0.21 16.28
C ASN A 218 1.09 0.58 15.81
N LYS A 219 0.80 1.66 16.54
CA LYS A 219 -0.42 2.45 16.37
C LYS A 219 -0.52 3.21 15.03
N GLN A 220 0.52 3.26 14.22
CA GLN A 220 0.56 3.94 12.92
C GLN A 220 0.48 2.95 11.75
N TRP A 221 1.27 1.88 11.81
CA TRP A 221 1.46 0.93 10.73
C TRP A 221 0.74 -0.41 10.95
N GLY A 222 0.22 -0.67 12.16
CA GLY A 222 -0.20 -2.01 12.54
C GLY A 222 0.96 -2.98 12.41
N TRP A 223 0.78 -4.09 11.70
CA TRP A 223 1.83 -5.05 11.40
C TRP A 223 2.80 -4.61 10.29
N GLY A 224 2.53 -3.48 9.61
CA GLY A 224 3.36 -2.96 8.53
C GLY A 224 2.60 -2.80 7.22
N LYS A 225 3.30 -2.88 6.09
CA LYS A 225 2.72 -2.84 4.74
C LYS A 225 2.32 -4.26 4.32
N ILE A 226 1.12 -4.41 3.78
CA ILE A 226 0.65 -5.72 3.31
C ILE A 226 1.57 -6.27 2.20
N ASP A 227 1.95 -7.54 2.33
CA ASP A 227 2.59 -8.33 1.28
C ASP A 227 1.64 -9.45 0.86
N VAL A 228 0.95 -9.22 -0.24
CA VAL A 228 -0.09 -10.14 -0.75
C VAL A 228 0.50 -11.49 -1.14
N TYR A 229 1.67 -11.45 -1.77
CA TYR A 229 2.32 -12.66 -2.28
C TYR A 229 2.87 -13.52 -1.14
N LYS A 230 3.60 -12.92 -0.21
CA LYS A 230 4.08 -13.66 0.97
C LYS A 230 2.93 -14.22 1.80
N GLY A 231 1.85 -13.45 1.98
CA GLY A 231 0.67 -13.93 2.67
C GLY A 231 0.03 -15.14 1.99
N LEU A 232 -0.04 -15.14 0.66
CA LEU A 232 -0.54 -16.30 -0.09
C LEU A 232 0.38 -17.54 0.08
N LEU A 233 1.69 -17.35 0.00
CA LEU A 233 2.66 -18.44 0.19
C LEU A 233 2.58 -19.01 1.61
N ASP A 234 2.46 -18.15 2.63
CA ASP A 234 2.29 -18.54 4.03
C ASP A 234 1.05 -19.43 4.22
N ILE A 235 -0.08 -19.04 3.64
CA ILE A 235 -1.34 -19.80 3.71
C ILE A 235 -1.23 -21.14 3.00
N LEU A 236 -0.52 -21.20 1.89
CA LEU A 236 -0.28 -22.44 1.13
C LEU A 236 0.80 -23.33 1.78
N GLY A 237 1.43 -22.89 2.87
CA GLY A 237 2.54 -23.61 3.51
C GLY A 237 3.80 -23.68 2.64
N ILE A 238 3.94 -22.75 1.68
CA ILE A 238 5.12 -22.66 0.83
C ILE A 238 6.12 -21.75 1.57
N PRO A 239 7.33 -22.24 1.87
CA PRO A 239 8.35 -21.44 2.56
C PRO A 239 8.64 -20.15 1.80
N THR A 240 8.50 -19.00 2.48
CA THR A 240 8.85 -17.67 1.93
C THR A 240 10.30 -17.31 2.20
N SER A 241 10.94 -17.98 3.13
CA SER A 241 12.36 -17.90 3.36
C SER A 241 13.04 -18.90 2.44
N THR A 242 13.58 -18.45 1.35
CA THR A 242 14.87 -18.95 0.93
C THR A 242 15.90 -18.44 1.96
N GLU A 243 15.80 -18.88 3.22
CA GLU A 243 17.02 -19.01 3.99
C GLU A 243 17.82 -20.11 3.27
N ASN A 244 18.70 -19.65 2.39
CA ASN A 244 19.84 -20.41 1.85
C ASN A 244 19.55 -21.81 1.33
N VAL A 245 18.64 -21.94 0.36
CA VAL A 245 18.66 -23.08 -0.57
C VAL A 245 19.53 -22.74 -1.79
N PHE A 246 19.82 -21.45 -1.98
CA PHE A 246 20.73 -21.00 -3.02
C PHE A 246 21.82 -20.15 -2.35
N GLU A 247 23.05 -20.66 -2.29
CA GLU A 247 24.20 -19.77 -2.18
C GLU A 247 24.10 -18.80 -3.36
N GLU A 248 23.74 -17.53 -3.08
CA GLU A 248 23.80 -16.49 -4.09
C GLU A 248 25.26 -16.42 -4.57
N ALA A 249 25.48 -16.81 -5.81
CA ALA A 249 26.76 -16.52 -6.44
C ALA A 249 27.00 -15.00 -6.26
N PRO A 250 28.21 -14.58 -5.90
CA PRO A 250 28.52 -13.18 -5.64
C PRO A 250 27.94 -12.30 -6.74
N GLN A 251 27.20 -11.23 -6.38
CA GLN A 251 26.49 -10.38 -7.36
C GLN A 251 27.42 -9.80 -8.45
N GLU A 252 28.69 -9.76 -8.19
CA GLU A 252 29.75 -9.33 -9.10
C GLU A 252 30.18 -10.40 -10.11
N ALA A 253 29.84 -11.69 -9.88
CA ALA A 253 30.28 -12.80 -10.73
C ALA A 253 29.49 -12.93 -12.03
N VAL A 254 28.22 -12.47 -12.08
CA VAL A 254 27.33 -12.63 -13.23
C VAL A 254 26.52 -11.37 -13.49
N SER A 255 26.58 -10.84 -14.69
CA SER A 255 25.72 -9.77 -15.16
C SER A 255 24.83 -10.23 -16.29
N ILE A 256 23.53 -9.81 -16.26
CA ILE A 256 22.54 -10.12 -17.28
C ILE A 256 22.00 -8.79 -17.82
N TYR A 257 22.07 -8.58 -19.13
CA TYR A 257 21.61 -7.36 -19.77
C TYR A 257 20.95 -7.62 -21.11
N ALA A 258 19.96 -6.79 -21.46
CA ALA A 258 19.25 -6.89 -22.75
C ALA A 258 20.23 -6.61 -23.89
N SER A 259 20.13 -7.41 -24.94
CA SER A 259 20.82 -7.08 -26.20
C SER A 259 20.00 -6.04 -26.98
N GLY A 260 20.62 -5.35 -27.93
CA GLY A 260 19.90 -4.46 -28.86
C GLY A 260 18.91 -5.18 -29.79
N THR A 261 18.86 -6.52 -29.75
CA THR A 261 17.96 -7.35 -30.56
C THR A 261 16.76 -7.75 -29.74
N LYS A 262 15.55 -7.55 -30.27
CA LYS A 262 14.28 -7.89 -29.63
C LYS A 262 14.27 -9.35 -29.16
N GLY A 263 13.87 -9.57 -27.90
CA GLY A 263 13.77 -10.89 -27.30
C GLY A 263 15.11 -11.57 -27.03
N SER A 264 16.21 -10.82 -26.99
CA SER A 264 17.53 -11.38 -26.72
C SER A 264 18.22 -10.67 -25.58
N PHE A 265 19.05 -11.41 -24.85
CA PHE A 265 19.83 -10.91 -23.74
C PHE A 265 21.18 -11.63 -23.67
N HIS A 266 22.12 -11.05 -22.91
CA HIS A 266 23.42 -11.60 -22.65
C HIS A 266 23.58 -11.98 -21.20
N VAL A 267 24.29 -13.06 -20.94
CA VAL A 267 24.77 -13.49 -19.64
C VAL A 267 26.30 -13.37 -19.68
N ARG A 268 26.85 -12.45 -18.90
CA ARG A 268 28.28 -12.21 -18.82
C ARG A 268 28.80 -12.64 -17.45
N TRP A 269 29.85 -13.43 -17.47
CA TRP A 269 30.52 -13.99 -16.32
C TRP A 269 31.82 -13.25 -16.00
N ALA A 270 32.13 -13.08 -14.73
CA ALA A 270 33.49 -12.66 -14.32
C ALA A 270 34.49 -13.81 -14.56
N GLU A 271 34.10 -15.04 -14.20
CA GLU A 271 34.82 -16.27 -14.50
C GLU A 271 33.86 -17.26 -15.14
N VAL A 272 34.31 -17.97 -16.18
CA VAL A 272 33.48 -18.89 -16.95
C VAL A 272 33.16 -20.14 -16.11
N PRO A 273 31.89 -20.46 -15.80
CA PRO A 273 31.55 -21.65 -15.04
C PRO A 273 31.78 -22.93 -15.88
N SER A 274 31.99 -24.05 -15.23
CA SER A 274 32.15 -25.34 -15.87
C SER A 274 30.88 -25.80 -16.62
N SER A 275 29.72 -25.41 -16.11
CA SER A 275 28.39 -25.60 -16.73
C SER A 275 27.35 -24.72 -16.06
N PHE A 276 26.27 -24.45 -16.78
CA PHE A 276 25.12 -23.73 -16.21
C PHE A 276 23.82 -24.09 -16.93
N SER A 277 22.68 -23.85 -16.26
CA SER A 277 21.35 -23.91 -16.86
C SER A 277 20.69 -22.56 -16.83
N ILE A 278 20.04 -22.18 -17.93
CA ILE A 278 19.25 -20.94 -18.01
C ILE A 278 17.79 -21.31 -18.09
N HIS A 279 16.98 -20.69 -17.22
CA HIS A 279 15.53 -20.78 -17.23
C HIS A 279 14.95 -19.38 -17.38
N VAL A 280 13.96 -19.19 -18.24
CA VAL A 280 13.30 -17.90 -18.45
C VAL A 280 11.80 -18.04 -18.26
N TYR A 281 11.23 -17.13 -17.48
CA TYR A 281 9.82 -17.07 -17.14
C TYR A 281 9.24 -15.72 -17.54
N ASP A 282 7.98 -15.68 -17.97
CA ASP A 282 7.26 -14.42 -18.14
C ASP A 282 6.73 -13.88 -16.78
N ALA A 283 6.10 -12.71 -16.83
CA ALA A 283 5.56 -12.06 -15.63
C ALA A 283 4.42 -12.85 -14.94
N SER A 284 3.85 -13.86 -15.61
CA SER A 284 2.85 -14.76 -15.04
C SER A 284 3.46 -16.01 -14.38
N GLY A 285 4.80 -16.16 -14.43
CA GLY A 285 5.52 -17.34 -13.94
C GLY A 285 5.53 -18.50 -14.94
N ARG A 286 5.03 -18.32 -16.17
CA ARG A 286 5.06 -19.35 -17.19
C ARG A 286 6.48 -19.53 -17.70
N HIS A 287 6.96 -20.78 -17.69
CA HIS A 287 8.25 -21.16 -18.22
C HIS A 287 8.28 -21.06 -19.75
N LEU A 288 9.22 -20.27 -20.29
CA LEU A 288 9.32 -19.96 -21.72
C LEU A 288 10.53 -20.59 -22.39
N TYR A 289 11.63 -20.74 -21.66
CA TYR A 289 12.89 -21.18 -22.21
C TYR A 289 13.72 -21.89 -21.16
N GLU A 290 14.36 -23.00 -21.57
CA GLU A 290 15.34 -23.71 -20.78
C GLU A 290 16.49 -24.17 -21.67
N LYS A 291 17.71 -24.00 -21.19
CA LYS A 291 18.88 -24.54 -21.86
C LYS A 291 19.97 -24.84 -20.86
N LYS A 292 20.46 -26.08 -20.94
CA LYS A 292 21.67 -26.49 -20.22
C LYS A 292 22.87 -26.29 -21.13
N VAL A 293 23.89 -25.60 -20.64
CA VAL A 293 25.12 -25.31 -21.35
C VAL A 293 26.26 -25.99 -20.62
N GLY A 294 27.00 -26.83 -21.34
CA GLY A 294 28.29 -27.35 -20.87
C GLY A 294 29.33 -26.24 -20.88
N LEU A 295 30.60 -26.56 -20.87
CA LEU A 295 31.68 -25.58 -20.83
C LEU A 295 31.47 -24.47 -21.88
N PRO A 296 31.11 -23.26 -21.49
CA PRO A 296 30.87 -22.17 -22.44
C PRO A 296 32.18 -21.70 -23.06
N ALA A 297 32.12 -21.37 -24.35
CA ALA A 297 33.30 -20.95 -25.12
C ALA A 297 33.72 -19.49 -24.86
N SER A 298 32.92 -18.72 -24.12
CA SER A 298 33.13 -17.28 -23.88
C SER A 298 32.54 -16.84 -22.54
N VAL A 299 33.11 -15.79 -21.96
CA VAL A 299 32.58 -15.10 -20.77
C VAL A 299 31.25 -14.39 -21.04
N ASP A 300 30.88 -14.18 -22.30
CA ASP A 300 29.62 -13.54 -22.72
C ASP A 300 28.82 -14.52 -23.55
N TYR A 301 27.66 -14.93 -23.03
CA TYR A 301 26.79 -15.91 -23.62
C TYR A 301 25.47 -15.26 -24.06
N ALA A 302 25.22 -15.26 -25.37
CA ALA A 302 23.99 -14.70 -25.94
C ALA A 302 22.84 -15.70 -25.88
N VAL A 303 21.67 -15.25 -25.46
CA VAL A 303 20.41 -15.99 -25.43
C VAL A 303 19.39 -15.27 -26.30
N SER A 304 18.71 -16.02 -27.15
CA SER A 304 17.60 -15.52 -27.94
C SER A 304 16.34 -16.34 -27.65
N LEU A 305 15.28 -15.66 -27.25
CA LEU A 305 13.95 -16.24 -27.01
C LEU A 305 13.06 -16.21 -28.25
N GLY A 306 13.59 -15.66 -29.36
CA GLY A 306 12.83 -15.47 -30.58
C GLY A 306 11.80 -14.35 -30.47
N ASN A 307 10.62 -14.57 -31.04
CA ASN A 307 9.60 -13.53 -31.11
C ASN A 307 8.74 -13.50 -29.83
N VAL A 308 9.28 -12.92 -28.75
CA VAL A 308 8.54 -12.69 -27.51
C VAL A 308 7.90 -11.31 -27.48
N GLN A 309 6.81 -11.18 -26.71
CA GLN A 309 6.15 -9.88 -26.51
C GLN A 309 7.02 -8.97 -25.65
N PRO A 310 7.07 -7.65 -25.91
CA PRO A 310 7.74 -6.73 -25.04
C PRO A 310 7.18 -6.82 -23.60
N GLY A 311 8.05 -7.00 -22.63
CA GLY A 311 7.57 -7.20 -21.26
C GLY A 311 8.71 -7.45 -20.27
N VAL A 312 8.30 -7.82 -19.06
CA VAL A 312 9.21 -8.20 -17.97
C VAL A 312 9.37 -9.72 -17.97
N TYR A 313 10.62 -10.15 -17.88
CA TYR A 313 11.00 -11.56 -17.82
C TYR A 313 11.88 -11.80 -16.60
N PHE A 314 11.77 -12.98 -16.04
CA PHE A 314 12.60 -13.45 -14.95
C PHE A 314 13.56 -14.51 -15.48
N ILE A 315 14.84 -14.32 -15.26
CA ILE A 315 15.89 -15.19 -15.70
C ILE A 315 16.51 -15.82 -14.46
N ARG A 316 16.53 -17.14 -14.44
CA ARG A 316 17.22 -17.94 -13.43
C ARG A 316 18.36 -18.69 -14.09
N ILE A 317 19.53 -18.61 -13.49
CA ILE A 317 20.72 -19.31 -13.93
C ILE A 317 21.23 -20.15 -12.78
N ASP A 318 21.27 -21.46 -12.99
CA ASP A 318 21.78 -22.42 -12.01
C ASP A 318 23.18 -22.85 -12.45
N THR A 319 24.15 -22.76 -11.54
CA THR A 319 25.54 -23.21 -11.70
C THR A 319 25.89 -24.20 -10.61
N ALA A 320 27.07 -24.80 -10.67
CA ALA A 320 27.59 -25.65 -9.58
C ALA A 320 27.86 -24.85 -8.29
N GLU A 321 28.02 -23.51 -8.39
CA GLU A 321 28.41 -22.60 -7.33
C GLU A 321 27.19 -21.87 -6.72
N GLY A 322 26.00 -21.99 -7.32
CA GLY A 322 24.77 -21.38 -6.84
C GLY A 322 23.84 -20.93 -7.95
N THR A 323 22.77 -20.24 -7.56
CA THR A 323 21.73 -19.75 -8.46
C THR A 323 21.73 -18.23 -8.51
N VAL A 324 21.62 -17.67 -9.72
CA VAL A 324 21.45 -16.24 -9.96
C VAL A 324 20.09 -15.98 -10.57
N GLU A 325 19.32 -15.09 -9.97
CA GLU A 325 18.04 -14.66 -10.52
C GLU A 325 18.07 -13.16 -10.85
N ARG A 326 17.54 -12.80 -12.01
CA ARG A 326 17.46 -11.42 -12.46
C ARG A 326 16.15 -11.16 -13.19
N LYS A 327 15.68 -9.94 -13.01
CA LYS A 327 14.54 -9.38 -13.73
C LYS A 327 15.09 -8.53 -14.89
N ILE A 328 14.61 -8.79 -16.09
CA ILE A 328 15.00 -8.05 -17.30
C ILE A 328 13.77 -7.60 -18.07
N ARG A 329 13.88 -6.49 -18.79
CA ARG A 329 12.88 -6.04 -19.75
C ARG A 329 13.39 -6.32 -21.16
N LEU A 330 12.64 -7.10 -21.92
CA LEU A 330 12.94 -7.45 -23.31
C LEU A 330 11.88 -6.89 -24.23
#